data_1c47de2d1d059eb13257b05b67ef330e
#
_entry.id   1c47de2d1d059eb13257b05b67ef330e
#
_cell.length_a   1.000
_cell.length_b   1.000
_cell.length_c   1.000
_cell.angle_alpha   90.00
_cell.angle_beta   90.00
_cell.angle_gamma   90.00
#
_symmetry.space_group_name_H-M   'P 1'
#
loop_
_entity.id
_entity.type
_entity.pdbx_description
1 polymer ?
#
loop_
_entity_poly.entity_id
_entity_poly.type
_entity_poly.pdbx_seq_one_letter_code
_entity_poly.pdbx_strand_id
1 'polypeptide(L)'
;PHVNKSWTQTGGNSVHRMEHLETGSKLKGFWESNFGNGNSKRDYLIAQPVIAYKVAFAIDADAVVSAYRLDNGERIWKRRLKPLLKEDKSVAMKGAGLAEYNKKIYATTGFGGVFALDMMTGKKIWFYNAELPIRIAPTVANNKVLVQTIDNTLIALNATTGVEEWRYKSALEQTTLVGGASPAYDPAQDLVVAAFSNGELRAFKGSTGSPLWSDWLAAHARTNSLANINSIKANPVIDGGTVYAVGHNDILVAIDVRTGSRIWERDIGSTNQPWGAGRMLF
;
A
#
# COMPACT_ATOMS: atom_id res chain seq x y z
N PRO A 1 -20.84 -3.64 14.09
CA PRO A 1 -19.48 -4.15 14.19
C PRO A 1 -19.43 -5.62 13.77
N HIS A 2 -18.31 -6.04 13.19
CA HIS A 2 -18.06 -7.43 12.84
C HIS A 2 -16.66 -7.86 13.28
N VAL A 3 -16.50 -9.16 13.56
CA VAL A 3 -15.19 -9.72 13.91
C VAL A 3 -14.32 -9.82 12.68
N ASN A 4 -13.16 -9.15 12.67
CA ASN A 4 -12.20 -9.26 11.59
C ASN A 4 -11.37 -10.54 11.75
N LYS A 5 -11.33 -11.36 10.71
CA LYS A 5 -10.59 -12.63 10.68
C LYS A 5 -9.27 -12.54 9.92
N SER A 6 -9.04 -11.47 9.19
CA SER A 6 -7.85 -11.30 8.36
C SER A 6 -7.54 -9.82 8.11
N TRP A 7 -6.27 -9.52 7.88
CA TRP A 7 -5.74 -8.21 7.49
C TRP A 7 -4.72 -8.46 6.38
N THR A 8 -5.22 -8.64 5.16
CA THR A 8 -4.41 -9.22 4.07
C THR A 8 -3.47 -8.25 3.40
N GLN A 9 -3.71 -6.95 3.54
CA GLN A 9 -2.94 -5.89 2.88
C GLN A 9 -2.92 -4.63 3.74
N THR A 10 -2.12 -3.65 3.39
CA THR A 10 -2.17 -2.31 3.98
C THR A 10 -3.60 -1.77 3.89
N GLY A 11 -4.12 -1.21 5.00
CA GLY A 11 -5.52 -0.80 5.07
C GLY A 11 -6.53 -1.95 5.18
N GLY A 12 -6.05 -3.20 5.34
CA GLY A 12 -6.86 -4.39 5.62
C GLY A 12 -7.23 -5.23 4.41
N ASN A 13 -7.58 -4.61 3.28
CA ASN A 13 -7.97 -5.26 2.02
C ASN A 13 -7.58 -4.39 0.80
N SER A 14 -7.87 -4.85 -0.42
CA SER A 14 -7.47 -4.18 -1.65
C SER A 14 -8.19 -2.85 -1.92
N VAL A 15 -9.35 -2.61 -1.34
CA VAL A 15 -10.10 -1.33 -1.44
C VAL A 15 -9.79 -0.40 -0.27
N HIS A 16 -9.00 -0.84 0.70
CA HIS A 16 -8.63 -0.14 1.93
C HIS A 16 -9.82 0.20 2.85
N ARG A 17 -10.94 -0.50 2.70
CA ARG A 17 -12.15 -0.30 3.50
C ARG A 17 -12.35 -1.46 4.46
N MET A 18 -12.31 -1.19 5.76
CA MET A 18 -12.46 -2.22 6.81
C MET A 18 -13.75 -2.11 7.61
N GLU A 19 -14.63 -1.18 7.27
CA GLU A 19 -15.91 -0.98 7.96
C GLU A 19 -15.82 -0.83 9.49
N HIS A 20 -16.88 -1.17 10.19
CA HIS A 20 -16.96 -1.08 11.65
C HIS A 20 -16.51 -2.40 12.28
N LEU A 21 -15.25 -2.48 12.69
CA LEU A 21 -14.68 -3.66 13.34
C LEU A 21 -15.14 -3.78 14.79
N GLU A 22 -15.39 -5.01 15.22
CA GLU A 22 -15.64 -5.33 16.62
C GLU A 22 -14.32 -5.42 17.38
N THR A 23 -14.23 -4.71 18.49
CA THR A 23 -13.10 -4.79 19.43
C THR A 23 -13.60 -5.24 20.80
N GLY A 24 -12.81 -6.07 21.47
CA GLY A 24 -13.11 -6.44 22.85
C GLY A 24 -13.05 -5.21 23.78
N SER A 25 -13.79 -5.27 24.89
CA SER A 25 -13.84 -4.20 25.90
C SER A 25 -12.50 -3.94 26.59
N LYS A 26 -11.57 -4.89 26.55
CA LYS A 26 -10.21 -4.77 27.10
C LYS A 26 -9.21 -5.35 26.11
N LEU A 27 -8.23 -4.54 25.73
CA LEU A 27 -7.05 -5.02 25.00
C LEU A 27 -6.13 -5.73 26.00
N LYS A 28 -5.79 -6.98 25.71
CA LYS A 28 -4.88 -7.79 26.50
C LYS A 28 -3.79 -8.35 25.60
N GLY A 29 -2.53 -8.15 25.97
CA GLY A 29 -1.40 -8.78 25.30
C GLY A 29 -1.54 -10.28 25.33
N PHE A 30 -1.40 -10.93 24.17
CA PHE A 30 -1.60 -12.36 24.02
C PHE A 30 -0.25 -13.09 23.90
N TRP A 31 0.64 -12.56 23.06
CA TRP A 31 2.02 -13.01 22.91
C TRP A 31 2.87 -11.87 22.33
N GLU A 32 4.17 -12.02 22.46
CA GLU A 32 5.19 -11.12 21.87
C GLU A 32 6.23 -11.95 21.16
N SER A 33 6.72 -11.48 20.00
CA SER A 33 7.75 -12.16 19.24
C SER A 33 8.65 -11.16 18.52
N ASN A 34 9.94 -11.43 18.49
CA ASN A 34 10.90 -10.59 17.78
C ASN A 34 10.93 -10.98 16.29
N PHE A 35 10.60 -10.05 15.40
CA PHE A 35 10.59 -10.28 13.95
C PHE A 35 11.80 -9.72 13.21
N GLY A 36 12.73 -9.04 13.88
CA GLY A 36 13.97 -8.56 13.28
C GLY A 36 14.32 -7.12 13.63
N ASN A 37 14.95 -6.41 12.70
CA ASN A 37 15.41 -5.06 12.90
C ASN A 37 14.29 -4.04 12.68
N GLY A 38 14.01 -3.23 13.71
CA GLY A 38 13.07 -2.14 13.66
C GLY A 38 13.68 -0.85 13.10
N ASN A 39 13.05 0.29 13.44
CA ASN A 39 13.54 1.61 13.07
C ASN A 39 14.94 1.90 13.62
N SER A 40 15.78 2.47 12.76
CA SER A 40 17.07 3.06 13.13
C SER A 40 17.18 4.48 12.56
N LYS A 41 18.29 5.18 12.83
CA LYS A 41 18.54 6.50 12.24
C LYS A 41 18.63 6.48 10.70
N ARG A 42 18.90 5.33 10.11
CA ARG A 42 19.11 5.16 8.66
C ARG A 42 18.06 4.26 8.00
N ASP A 43 17.45 3.37 8.76
CA ASP A 43 16.51 2.39 8.25
C ASP A 43 15.14 2.60 8.91
N TYR A 44 14.13 2.88 8.11
CA TYR A 44 12.77 3.10 8.58
C TYR A 44 11.91 1.86 8.31
N LEU A 45 11.16 1.46 9.32
CA LEU A 45 10.14 0.42 9.21
C LEU A 45 8.78 1.09 8.97
N ILE A 46 8.28 1.00 7.75
CA ILE A 46 6.97 1.56 7.36
C ILE A 46 5.93 0.48 7.09
N ALA A 47 6.39 -0.78 6.96
CA ALA A 47 5.53 -1.90 6.63
C ALA A 47 4.56 -2.23 7.76
N GLN A 48 3.28 -2.37 7.43
CA GLN A 48 2.29 -2.95 8.31
C GLN A 48 2.36 -4.49 8.26
N PRO A 49 2.14 -5.19 9.38
CA PRO A 49 1.98 -6.64 9.35
C PRO A 49 0.69 -7.03 8.61
N VAL A 50 0.69 -8.19 7.97
CA VAL A 50 -0.51 -8.78 7.37
C VAL A 50 -0.87 -10.07 8.09
N ILE A 51 -2.18 -10.36 8.18
CA ILE A 51 -2.71 -11.52 8.89
C ILE A 51 -3.68 -12.25 7.95
N ALA A 52 -3.38 -13.53 7.73
CA ALA A 52 -4.25 -14.42 6.96
C ALA A 52 -4.08 -15.87 7.44
N TYR A 53 -5.14 -16.68 7.36
CA TYR A 53 -5.10 -18.11 7.69
C TYR A 53 -4.48 -18.45 9.04
N LYS A 54 -4.72 -17.60 10.06
CA LYS A 54 -4.14 -17.72 11.42
C LYS A 54 -2.60 -17.61 11.45
N VAL A 55 -2.01 -16.92 10.48
CA VAL A 55 -0.58 -16.60 10.39
C VAL A 55 -0.41 -15.09 10.29
N ALA A 56 0.49 -14.54 11.09
CA ALA A 56 0.95 -13.16 10.99
C ALA A 56 2.26 -13.10 10.20
N PHE A 57 2.35 -12.16 9.25
CA PHE A 57 3.54 -11.92 8.44
C PHE A 57 4.03 -10.52 8.69
N ALA A 58 5.33 -10.37 8.85
CA ALA A 58 5.99 -9.09 9.00
C ALA A 58 7.25 -9.04 8.13
N ILE A 59 7.61 -7.85 7.67
CA ILE A 59 8.88 -7.58 7.00
C ILE A 59 9.64 -6.54 7.82
N ASP A 60 10.90 -6.82 8.11
CA ASP A 60 11.75 -5.91 8.89
C ASP A 60 12.47 -4.87 8.01
N ALA A 61 13.18 -3.95 8.66
CA ALA A 61 13.94 -2.89 8.00
C ALA A 61 15.08 -3.41 7.09
N ASP A 62 15.49 -4.66 7.25
CA ASP A 62 16.50 -5.35 6.43
C ASP A 62 15.91 -6.20 5.30
N ALA A 63 14.62 -6.04 5.00
CA ALA A 63 13.86 -6.83 4.03
C ALA A 63 13.86 -8.34 4.38
N VAL A 64 13.71 -8.66 5.65
CA VAL A 64 13.51 -10.04 6.12
C VAL A 64 12.04 -10.25 6.41
N VAL A 65 11.40 -11.11 5.62
CA VAL A 65 10.01 -11.53 5.84
C VAL A 65 10.00 -12.70 6.83
N SER A 66 9.11 -12.63 7.81
CA SER A 66 8.91 -13.67 8.83
C SER A 66 7.43 -14.00 8.97
N ALA A 67 7.12 -15.28 9.21
CA ALA A 67 5.77 -15.77 9.45
C ALA A 67 5.67 -16.36 10.86
N TYR A 68 4.55 -16.06 11.55
CA TYR A 68 4.31 -16.49 12.92
C TYR A 68 2.91 -17.07 13.08
N ARG A 69 2.78 -18.10 13.86
CA ARG A 69 1.49 -18.63 14.28
C ARG A 69 0.74 -17.56 15.09
N LEU A 70 -0.52 -17.32 14.75
CA LEU A 70 -1.31 -16.30 15.43
C LEU A 70 -1.74 -16.72 16.85
N ASP A 71 -1.76 -18.02 17.12
CA ASP A 71 -2.18 -18.57 18.41
C ASP A 71 -1.13 -18.48 19.53
N ASN A 72 0.16 -18.51 19.19
CA ASN A 72 1.24 -18.57 20.19
C ASN A 72 2.48 -17.73 19.86
N GLY A 73 2.53 -17.07 18.69
CA GLY A 73 3.66 -16.25 18.26
C GLY A 73 4.90 -17.06 17.84
N GLU A 74 4.79 -18.39 17.69
CA GLU A 74 5.89 -19.23 17.22
C GLU A 74 6.21 -18.92 15.75
N ARG A 75 7.51 -18.76 15.45
CA ARG A 75 7.98 -18.49 14.10
C ARG A 75 7.95 -19.73 13.24
N ILE A 76 7.17 -19.67 12.13
CA ILE A 76 7.04 -20.76 11.15
C ILE A 76 8.25 -20.75 10.20
N TRP A 77 8.57 -19.59 9.62
CA TRP A 77 9.70 -19.43 8.72
C TRP A 77 10.20 -17.97 8.71
N LYS A 78 11.40 -17.79 8.14
CA LYS A 78 12.07 -16.51 7.95
C LYS A 78 12.80 -16.50 6.60
N ARG A 79 12.67 -15.43 5.82
CA ARG A 79 13.25 -15.27 4.49
C ARG A 79 13.83 -13.88 4.28
N ARG A 80 15.14 -13.79 4.04
CA ARG A 80 15.79 -12.55 3.62
C ARG A 80 15.59 -12.36 2.11
N LEU A 81 15.02 -11.22 1.72
CA LEU A 81 14.95 -10.80 0.33
C LEU A 81 16.27 -10.12 -0.04
N LYS A 82 16.82 -10.46 -1.19
CA LYS A 82 18.12 -9.95 -1.62
C LYS A 82 17.96 -9.13 -2.91
N PRO A 83 18.65 -7.96 -3.04
CA PRO A 83 18.75 -7.27 -4.30
C PRO A 83 19.46 -8.12 -5.35
N LEU A 84 19.24 -7.82 -6.64
CA LEU A 84 19.96 -8.48 -7.74
C LEU A 84 21.45 -8.15 -7.72
N LEU A 85 21.78 -6.87 -7.50
CA LEU A 85 23.14 -6.38 -7.47
C LEU A 85 23.64 -6.20 -6.04
N LYS A 86 24.92 -6.51 -5.79
CA LYS A 86 25.54 -6.35 -4.47
C LYS A 86 25.62 -4.88 -4.01
N GLU A 87 25.62 -3.94 -4.95
CA GLU A 87 25.74 -2.50 -4.74
C GLU A 87 24.49 -1.89 -4.08
N ASP A 88 23.33 -2.52 -4.23
CA ASP A 88 22.07 -2.06 -3.66
C ASP A 88 21.95 -2.24 -2.13
N LYS A 89 23.02 -2.66 -1.46
CA LYS A 89 23.02 -2.93 -0.02
C LYS A 89 22.94 -1.69 0.87
N SER A 90 23.20 -0.52 0.31
CA SER A 90 23.25 0.76 1.06
C SER A 90 21.91 1.49 1.11
N VAL A 91 20.85 0.94 0.50
CA VAL A 91 19.54 1.59 0.45
C VAL A 91 18.90 1.58 1.84
N ALA A 92 18.61 2.76 2.36
CA ALA A 92 17.72 2.93 3.52
C ALA A 92 16.31 2.42 3.17
N MET A 93 15.60 1.85 4.16
CA MET A 93 14.26 1.27 3.95
C MET A 93 14.24 0.11 2.94
N LYS A 94 14.88 -0.99 3.30
CA LYS A 94 14.95 -2.17 2.42
C LYS A 94 13.61 -2.90 2.31
N GLY A 95 12.82 -2.98 3.40
CA GLY A 95 11.48 -3.57 3.39
C GLY A 95 10.40 -2.48 3.27
N ALA A 96 9.56 -2.52 2.22
CA ALA A 96 8.54 -1.51 1.98
C ALA A 96 7.13 -1.96 2.40
N GLY A 97 6.73 -3.19 2.16
CA GLY A 97 5.46 -3.72 2.63
C GLY A 97 5.11 -5.11 2.13
N LEU A 98 4.00 -5.61 2.65
CA LEU A 98 3.49 -6.95 2.37
C LEU A 98 2.02 -6.89 1.93
N ALA A 99 1.62 -7.90 1.13
CA ALA A 99 0.24 -8.27 0.90
C ALA A 99 0.11 -9.79 0.83
N GLU A 100 -1.02 -10.33 1.27
CA GLU A 100 -1.39 -11.74 1.07
C GLU A 100 -2.50 -11.82 0.01
N TYR A 101 -2.36 -12.76 -0.91
CA TYR A 101 -3.41 -13.10 -1.88
C TYR A 101 -3.22 -14.53 -2.38
N ASN A 102 -4.29 -15.33 -2.35
CA ASN A 102 -4.29 -16.72 -2.82
C ASN A 102 -3.13 -17.57 -2.27
N LYS A 103 -2.91 -17.53 -0.94
CA LYS A 103 -1.85 -18.27 -0.24
C LYS A 103 -0.44 -17.94 -0.72
N LYS A 104 -0.23 -16.72 -1.22
CA LYS A 104 1.08 -16.17 -1.56
C LYS A 104 1.28 -14.87 -0.79
N ILE A 105 2.52 -14.63 -0.38
CA ILE A 105 2.95 -13.36 0.21
C ILE A 105 3.69 -12.57 -0.86
N TYR A 106 3.20 -11.39 -1.15
CA TYR A 106 3.84 -10.44 -2.04
C TYR A 106 4.56 -9.40 -1.19
N ALA A 107 5.82 -9.17 -1.52
CA ALA A 107 6.67 -8.24 -0.78
C ALA A 107 7.32 -7.24 -1.73
N THR A 108 7.28 -5.96 -1.35
CA THR A 108 8.01 -4.89 -2.03
C THR A 108 9.22 -4.45 -1.21
N THR A 109 10.25 -3.96 -1.89
CA THR A 109 11.50 -3.58 -1.25
C THR A 109 11.99 -2.22 -1.77
N GLY A 110 12.71 -1.51 -0.90
CA GLY A 110 13.33 -0.22 -1.22
C GLY A 110 14.44 -0.29 -2.27
N PHE A 111 14.90 -1.49 -2.62
CA PHE A 111 15.81 -1.70 -3.75
C PHE A 111 15.10 -2.10 -5.05
N GLY A 112 13.79 -1.86 -5.15
CA GLY A 112 13.00 -2.05 -6.38
C GLY A 112 12.55 -3.48 -6.64
N GLY A 113 12.76 -4.41 -5.71
CA GLY A 113 12.33 -5.80 -5.85
C GLY A 113 10.85 -5.99 -5.49
N VAL A 114 10.14 -6.75 -6.32
CA VAL A 114 8.83 -7.32 -6.02
C VAL A 114 8.96 -8.83 -5.98
N PHE A 115 8.54 -9.44 -4.89
CA PHE A 115 8.69 -10.87 -4.65
C PHE A 115 7.33 -11.52 -4.41
N ALA A 116 7.08 -12.68 -5.00
CA ALA A 116 6.05 -13.58 -4.54
C ALA A 116 6.69 -14.76 -3.80
N LEU A 117 6.19 -15.04 -2.61
CA LEU A 117 6.64 -16.12 -1.76
C LEU A 117 5.47 -17.08 -1.50
N ASP A 118 5.75 -18.35 -1.41
CA ASP A 118 4.80 -19.33 -0.89
C ASP A 118 4.50 -19.02 0.59
N MET A 119 3.25 -18.89 0.93
CA MET A 119 2.80 -18.45 2.26
C MET A 119 3.24 -19.42 3.36
N MET A 120 3.26 -20.73 3.09
CA MET A 120 3.53 -21.76 4.10
C MET A 120 5.04 -21.99 4.33
N THR A 121 5.85 -21.80 3.29
CA THR A 121 7.28 -22.16 3.32
C THR A 121 8.23 -20.97 3.18
N GLY A 122 7.72 -19.81 2.78
CA GLY A 122 8.53 -18.63 2.44
C GLY A 122 9.45 -18.84 1.22
N LYS A 123 9.26 -19.91 0.45
CA LYS A 123 10.01 -20.12 -0.79
C LYS A 123 9.62 -19.08 -1.84
N LYS A 124 10.64 -18.53 -2.53
CA LYS A 124 10.41 -17.60 -3.63
C LYS A 124 9.74 -18.33 -4.81
N ILE A 125 8.60 -17.79 -5.28
CA ILE A 125 7.88 -18.27 -6.46
C ILE A 125 8.41 -17.53 -7.68
N TRP A 126 8.36 -16.18 -7.63
CA TRP A 126 8.91 -15.34 -8.67
C TRP A 126 9.51 -14.05 -8.09
N PHE A 127 10.22 -13.31 -8.92
CA PHE A 127 10.84 -12.03 -8.63
C PHE A 127 10.72 -11.12 -9.85
N TYR A 128 10.37 -9.86 -9.61
CA TYR A 128 10.37 -8.79 -10.60
C TYR A 128 11.26 -7.65 -10.11
N ASN A 129 12.08 -7.07 -10.99
CA ASN A 129 12.89 -5.89 -10.71
C ASN A 129 12.26 -4.65 -11.34
N ALA A 130 11.78 -3.73 -10.52
CA ALA A 130 11.23 -2.46 -10.98
C ALA A 130 12.30 -1.41 -11.30
N GLU A 131 13.60 -1.76 -11.12
CA GLU A 131 14.79 -0.92 -11.35
C GLU A 131 14.90 0.29 -10.41
N LEU A 132 13.78 0.83 -9.94
CA LEU A 132 13.70 1.97 -9.02
C LEU A 132 13.12 1.55 -7.67
N PRO A 133 13.50 2.24 -6.59
CA PRO A 133 12.97 1.96 -5.25
C PRO A 133 11.45 1.97 -5.19
N ILE A 134 10.89 1.01 -4.45
CA ILE A 134 9.48 0.96 -4.06
C ILE A 134 9.40 1.23 -2.56
N ARG A 135 8.56 2.19 -2.15
CA ARG A 135 8.42 2.60 -0.75
C ARG A 135 7.01 2.44 -0.20
N ILE A 136 6.20 1.64 -0.87
CA ILE A 136 4.83 1.34 -0.51
C ILE A 136 4.60 -0.17 -0.47
N ALA A 137 3.59 -0.59 0.28
CA ALA A 137 3.13 -1.97 0.21
C ALA A 137 2.45 -2.26 -1.13
N PRO A 138 2.55 -3.49 -1.65
CA PRO A 138 1.82 -3.88 -2.86
C PRO A 138 0.33 -3.99 -2.55
N THR A 139 -0.53 -3.71 -3.54
CA THR A 139 -1.96 -4.04 -3.51
C THR A 139 -2.22 -5.19 -4.46
N VAL A 140 -2.94 -6.20 -3.99
CA VAL A 140 -3.16 -7.43 -4.78
C VAL A 140 -4.64 -7.79 -4.82
N ALA A 141 -5.19 -7.86 -6.02
CA ALA A 141 -6.54 -8.36 -6.27
C ALA A 141 -6.67 -8.81 -7.73
N ASN A 142 -7.66 -9.65 -8.03
CA ASN A 142 -7.99 -10.10 -9.38
C ASN A 142 -6.76 -10.54 -10.20
N ASN A 143 -5.89 -11.34 -9.57
CA ASN A 143 -4.63 -11.84 -10.12
C ASN A 143 -3.63 -10.76 -10.58
N LYS A 144 -3.71 -9.52 -10.05
CA LYS A 144 -2.76 -8.44 -10.30
C LYS A 144 -2.07 -7.99 -9.01
N VAL A 145 -0.78 -7.69 -9.14
CA VAL A 145 0.02 -7.02 -8.10
C VAL A 145 0.32 -5.61 -8.58
N LEU A 146 -0.18 -4.63 -7.85
CA LEU A 146 0.03 -3.23 -8.13
C LEU A 146 1.14 -2.70 -7.22
N VAL A 147 2.14 -2.07 -7.81
CA VAL A 147 3.25 -1.41 -7.10
C VAL A 147 3.53 -0.06 -7.72
N GLN A 148 4.09 0.85 -6.93
CA GLN A 148 4.47 2.18 -7.41
C GLN A 148 5.90 2.49 -7.00
N THR A 149 6.71 2.90 -7.98
CA THR A 149 8.09 3.31 -7.78
C THR A 149 8.18 4.78 -7.36
N ILE A 150 9.34 5.17 -6.83
CA ILE A 150 9.56 6.56 -6.35
C ILE A 150 9.47 7.63 -7.43
N ASP A 151 9.52 7.26 -8.71
CA ASP A 151 9.37 8.16 -9.86
C ASP A 151 7.93 8.27 -10.39
N ASN A 152 6.95 7.93 -9.55
CA ASN A 152 5.52 7.94 -9.90
C ASN A 152 5.15 6.97 -11.03
N THR A 153 5.86 5.86 -11.18
CA THR A 153 5.45 4.79 -12.12
C THR A 153 4.62 3.74 -11.38
N LEU A 154 3.35 3.64 -11.73
CA LEU A 154 2.46 2.55 -11.31
C LEU A 154 2.66 1.37 -12.26
N ILE A 155 2.89 0.18 -11.70
CA ILE A 155 3.16 -1.06 -12.44
C ILE A 155 2.17 -2.12 -11.99
N ALA A 156 1.55 -2.80 -12.94
CA ALA A 156 0.73 -3.98 -12.70
C ALA A 156 1.43 -5.23 -13.19
N LEU A 157 1.63 -6.18 -12.29
CA LEU A 157 2.21 -7.47 -12.57
C LEU A 157 1.15 -8.56 -12.46
N ASN A 158 1.27 -9.60 -13.25
CA ASN A 158 0.48 -10.81 -13.07
C ASN A 158 0.86 -11.49 -11.74
N ALA A 159 -0.09 -11.69 -10.84
CA ALA A 159 0.18 -12.24 -9.52
C ALA A 159 0.69 -13.69 -9.54
N THR A 160 0.37 -14.45 -10.58
CA THR A 160 0.81 -15.84 -10.71
C THR A 160 2.23 -15.94 -11.26
N THR A 161 2.57 -15.14 -12.28
CA THR A 161 3.81 -15.27 -13.06
C THR A 161 4.85 -14.20 -12.76
N GLY A 162 4.44 -13.05 -12.23
CA GLY A 162 5.31 -11.88 -12.03
C GLY A 162 5.60 -11.09 -13.31
N VAL A 163 4.97 -11.45 -14.43
CA VAL A 163 5.13 -10.73 -15.70
C VAL A 163 4.38 -9.41 -15.63
N GLU A 164 5.02 -8.33 -16.12
CA GLU A 164 4.38 -7.03 -16.24
C GLU A 164 3.27 -7.07 -17.30
N GLU A 165 2.09 -6.57 -16.92
CA GLU A 165 0.94 -6.51 -17.82
C GLU A 165 0.72 -5.10 -18.37
N TRP A 166 0.90 -4.09 -17.51
CA TRP A 166 0.83 -2.68 -17.91
C TRP A 166 1.56 -1.78 -16.92
N ARG A 167 1.88 -0.57 -17.34
CA ARG A 167 2.40 0.49 -16.49
C ARG A 167 1.85 1.86 -16.89
N TYR A 168 1.85 2.76 -15.93
CA TYR A 168 1.54 4.18 -16.12
C TYR A 168 2.56 5.02 -15.38
N LYS A 169 3.04 6.08 -16.01
CA LYS A 169 3.98 7.04 -15.40
C LYS A 169 3.32 8.40 -15.29
N SER A 170 3.16 8.90 -14.05
CA SER A 170 2.76 10.28 -13.78
C SER A 170 3.98 11.21 -13.78
N ALA A 171 3.73 12.51 -13.90
CA ALA A 171 4.79 13.51 -13.83
C ALA A 171 5.47 13.49 -12.46
N LEU A 172 6.78 13.76 -12.44
CA LEU A 172 7.56 13.94 -11.21
C LEU A 172 7.49 15.39 -10.74
N GLU A 173 7.35 15.59 -9.43
CA GLU A 173 7.67 16.86 -8.80
C GLU A 173 9.10 16.86 -8.24
N GLN A 174 9.73 18.04 -8.21
CA GLN A 174 11.12 18.18 -7.75
C GLN A 174 11.29 17.92 -6.24
N THR A 175 10.21 18.06 -5.47
CA THR A 175 10.25 17.87 -4.02
C THR A 175 9.22 16.81 -3.62
N THR A 176 9.69 15.60 -3.27
CA THR A 176 8.83 14.52 -2.80
C THR A 176 9.14 14.18 -1.34
N LEU A 177 8.09 13.97 -0.55
CA LEU A 177 8.23 13.44 0.80
C LEU A 177 8.54 11.94 0.74
N VAL A 178 9.26 11.42 1.73
CA VAL A 178 9.54 9.99 1.86
C VAL A 178 8.23 9.20 2.09
N GLY A 179 8.03 8.12 1.34
CA GLY A 179 6.83 7.29 1.36
C GLY A 179 5.93 7.56 0.15
N GLY A 180 4.78 6.94 0.12
CA GLY A 180 3.77 7.06 -0.92
C GLY A 180 2.48 6.39 -0.47
N ALA A 181 1.44 6.46 -1.29
CA ALA A 181 0.17 5.79 -1.08
C ALA A 181 0.12 4.46 -1.85
N SER A 182 -0.27 3.39 -1.18
CA SER A 182 -0.60 2.14 -1.88
C SER A 182 -1.88 2.35 -2.69
N PRO A 183 -1.93 1.90 -3.96
CA PRO A 183 -3.13 2.04 -4.78
C PRO A 183 -4.26 1.20 -4.21
N ALA A 184 -5.51 1.67 -4.32
CA ALA A 184 -6.68 0.86 -4.05
C ALA A 184 -7.13 0.13 -5.31
N TYR A 185 -7.62 -1.11 -5.16
CA TYR A 185 -8.17 -1.89 -6.26
C TYR A 185 -9.51 -2.54 -5.88
N ASP A 186 -10.57 -2.14 -6.55
CA ASP A 186 -11.87 -2.81 -6.48
C ASP A 186 -11.99 -3.83 -7.63
N PRO A 187 -11.87 -5.13 -7.34
CA PRO A 187 -11.94 -6.17 -8.35
C PRO A 187 -13.36 -6.34 -8.93
N ALA A 188 -14.40 -5.95 -8.20
CA ALA A 188 -15.80 -6.08 -8.67
C ALA A 188 -16.12 -5.05 -9.77
N GLN A 189 -15.50 -3.87 -9.69
CA GLN A 189 -15.65 -2.81 -10.69
C GLN A 189 -14.48 -2.76 -11.70
N ASP A 190 -13.47 -3.64 -11.53
CA ASP A 190 -12.21 -3.61 -12.25
C ASP A 190 -11.53 -2.24 -12.23
N LEU A 191 -11.59 -1.58 -11.06
CA LEU A 191 -11.17 -0.20 -10.85
C LEU A 191 -9.94 -0.11 -9.95
N VAL A 192 -8.88 0.47 -10.45
CA VAL A 192 -7.68 0.87 -9.68
C VAL A 192 -7.70 2.37 -9.47
N VAL A 193 -7.45 2.81 -8.25
CA VAL A 193 -7.24 4.23 -7.91
C VAL A 193 -5.85 4.38 -7.31
N ALA A 194 -5.01 5.19 -7.95
CA ALA A 194 -3.66 5.48 -7.50
C ALA A 194 -3.49 6.97 -7.19
N ALA A 195 -2.73 7.24 -6.14
CA ALA A 195 -2.35 8.58 -5.73
C ALA A 195 -0.85 8.79 -5.92
N PHE A 196 -0.45 9.93 -6.48
CA PHE A 196 0.93 10.22 -6.85
C PHE A 196 1.52 11.34 -6.01
N SER A 197 2.84 11.41 -5.94
CA SER A 197 3.57 12.38 -5.13
C SER A 197 3.40 13.83 -5.61
N ASN A 198 2.92 14.03 -6.83
CA ASN A 198 2.61 15.34 -7.41
C ASN A 198 1.18 15.83 -7.10
N GLY A 199 0.42 15.10 -6.26
CA GLY A 199 -0.96 15.45 -5.93
C GLY A 199 -2.01 14.92 -6.91
N GLU A 200 -1.59 14.20 -7.95
CA GLU A 200 -2.50 13.54 -8.87
C GLU A 200 -3.17 12.34 -8.19
N LEU A 201 -4.49 12.25 -8.30
CA LEU A 201 -5.29 11.06 -8.05
C LEU A 201 -5.85 10.59 -9.38
N ARG A 202 -5.60 9.35 -9.76
CA ARG A 202 -6.04 8.83 -11.05
C ARG A 202 -6.66 7.45 -10.93
N ALA A 203 -7.72 7.24 -11.70
CA ALA A 203 -8.37 5.94 -11.84
C ALA A 203 -8.00 5.27 -13.16
N PHE A 204 -7.92 3.94 -13.09
CA PHE A 204 -7.57 3.09 -14.22
C PHE A 204 -8.50 1.89 -14.28
N LYS A 205 -8.71 1.37 -15.47
CA LYS A 205 -9.25 0.03 -15.64
C LYS A 205 -8.19 -0.99 -15.22
N GLY A 206 -8.46 -1.79 -14.19
CA GLY A 206 -7.48 -2.69 -13.60
C GLY A 206 -6.93 -3.73 -14.59
N SER A 207 -7.79 -4.26 -15.47
CA SER A 207 -7.41 -5.28 -16.46
C SER A 207 -6.44 -4.77 -17.53
N THR A 208 -6.50 -3.49 -17.91
CA THR A 208 -5.76 -2.95 -19.06
C THR A 208 -4.83 -1.79 -18.74
N GLY A 209 -4.97 -1.15 -17.58
CA GLY A 209 -4.25 0.07 -17.25
C GLY A 209 -4.76 1.32 -17.98
N SER A 210 -5.87 1.21 -18.72
CA SER A 210 -6.46 2.36 -19.41
C SER A 210 -6.95 3.40 -18.42
N PRO A 211 -6.55 4.68 -18.53
CA PRO A 211 -7.02 5.72 -17.63
C PRO A 211 -8.51 5.99 -17.82
N LEU A 212 -9.22 6.19 -16.71
CA LEU A 212 -10.66 6.46 -16.68
C LEU A 212 -10.94 7.93 -16.36
N TRP A 213 -10.37 8.43 -15.26
CA TRP A 213 -10.49 9.82 -14.83
C TRP A 213 -9.28 10.22 -13.96
N SER A 214 -9.11 11.52 -13.75
CA SER A 214 -8.11 12.06 -12.83
C SER A 214 -8.64 13.29 -12.10
N ASP A 215 -8.12 13.50 -10.89
CA ASP A 215 -8.31 14.70 -10.09
C ASP A 215 -6.97 15.15 -9.49
N TRP A 216 -6.86 16.38 -9.07
CA TRP A 216 -5.66 16.96 -8.47
C TRP A 216 -5.99 17.45 -7.07
N LEU A 217 -5.40 16.82 -6.06
CA LEU A 217 -5.55 17.23 -4.66
C LEU A 217 -4.55 18.34 -4.30
N ALA A 218 -4.53 19.40 -5.11
CA ALA A 218 -3.79 20.61 -4.81
C ALA A 218 -4.72 21.58 -4.10
N ALA A 219 -4.27 22.14 -2.97
CA ALA A 219 -4.97 23.26 -2.35
C ALA A 219 -5.07 24.42 -3.36
N HIS A 220 -6.25 25.02 -3.50
CA HIS A 220 -6.39 26.27 -4.23
C HIS A 220 -5.40 27.29 -3.64
N ALA A 221 -4.51 27.79 -4.47
CA ALA A 221 -3.35 28.58 -4.09
C ALA A 221 -3.69 29.63 -3.03
N ARG A 222 -3.31 29.38 -1.79
CA ARG A 222 -3.06 30.44 -0.83
C ARG A 222 -1.72 31.05 -1.20
N THR A 223 -1.74 32.27 -1.68
CA THR A 223 -0.68 33.04 -2.34
C THR A 223 0.58 33.32 -1.51
N ASN A 224 0.94 32.57 -0.49
CA ASN A 224 2.12 32.88 0.32
C ASN A 224 2.69 31.67 1.05
N SER A 225 3.17 30.65 0.35
CA SER A 225 4.11 29.75 1.04
C SER A 225 5.04 29.00 0.09
N LEU A 226 6.30 29.07 0.41
CA LEU A 226 7.45 28.41 -0.21
C LEU A 226 7.45 26.87 -0.05
N ALA A 227 6.33 26.24 0.32
CA ALA A 227 6.22 24.83 0.57
C ALA A 227 4.87 24.26 0.13
N ASN A 228 4.52 24.39 -1.15
CA ASN A 228 3.41 23.59 -1.71
C ASN A 228 3.91 22.16 -2.01
N ILE A 229 4.03 21.35 -0.95
CA ILE A 229 4.25 19.91 -1.12
C ILE A 229 2.88 19.28 -1.37
N ASN A 230 2.51 19.08 -2.65
CA ASN A 230 1.22 18.52 -3.06
C ASN A 230 1.14 16.99 -2.92
N SER A 231 2.00 16.38 -2.12
CA SER A 231 2.15 14.93 -2.00
C SER A 231 0.93 14.28 -1.36
N ILE A 232 0.37 13.27 -2.00
CA ILE A 232 -0.63 12.37 -1.39
C ILE A 232 0.13 11.17 -0.80
N LYS A 233 0.02 10.98 0.52
CA LYS A 233 0.64 9.85 1.25
C LYS A 233 -0.37 8.86 1.80
N ALA A 234 -1.57 9.34 2.06
CA ALA A 234 -2.67 8.53 2.54
C ALA A 234 -3.19 7.62 1.42
N ASN A 235 -3.39 6.35 1.71
CA ASN A 235 -3.98 5.44 0.74
C ASN A 235 -5.39 5.90 0.37
N PRO A 236 -5.77 5.93 -0.90
CA PRO A 236 -7.15 6.14 -1.30
C PRO A 236 -8.02 4.97 -0.83
N VAL A 237 -9.27 5.25 -0.51
CA VAL A 237 -10.26 4.27 -0.07
C VAL A 237 -11.39 4.21 -1.08
N ILE A 238 -11.73 3.00 -1.54
CA ILE A 238 -12.91 2.78 -2.40
C ILE A 238 -14.02 2.20 -1.54
N ASP A 239 -15.14 2.90 -1.46
CA ASP A 239 -16.35 2.46 -0.76
C ASP A 239 -17.54 2.51 -1.70
N GLY A 240 -17.86 1.37 -2.32
CA GLY A 240 -18.96 1.23 -3.26
C GLY A 240 -18.84 2.20 -4.45
N GLY A 241 -19.66 3.24 -4.44
CA GLY A 241 -19.69 4.26 -5.51
C GLY A 241 -18.80 5.48 -5.27
N THR A 242 -17.99 5.50 -4.19
CA THR A 242 -17.22 6.68 -3.79
C THR A 242 -15.77 6.36 -3.53
N VAL A 243 -14.89 7.23 -3.99
CA VAL A 243 -13.46 7.25 -3.63
C VAL A 243 -13.23 8.35 -2.61
N TYR A 244 -12.62 8.02 -1.48
CA TYR A 244 -12.14 8.98 -0.49
C TYR A 244 -10.63 9.10 -0.59
N ALA A 245 -10.12 10.32 -0.72
CA ALA A 245 -8.70 10.60 -0.75
C ALA A 245 -8.39 11.88 0.03
N VAL A 246 -7.24 11.89 0.70
CA VAL A 246 -6.79 13.03 1.48
C VAL A 246 -5.37 13.42 1.09
N GLY A 247 -5.17 14.68 0.79
CA GLY A 247 -3.86 15.28 0.52
C GLY A 247 -3.15 15.66 1.82
N HIS A 248 -1.85 15.80 1.76
CA HIS A 248 -1.05 16.29 2.90
C HIS A 248 -1.39 17.75 3.22
N ASN A 249 -1.70 18.55 2.22
CA ASN A 249 -1.97 19.98 2.32
C ASN A 249 -3.48 20.28 2.33
N ASP A 250 -4.14 19.77 3.37
CA ASP A 250 -5.44 20.28 3.83
C ASP A 250 -6.66 20.05 2.92
N ILE A 251 -6.69 18.99 2.12
CA ILE A 251 -7.90 18.66 1.37
C ILE A 251 -8.28 17.17 1.47
N LEU A 252 -9.50 16.93 1.92
CA LEU A 252 -10.16 15.62 1.88
C LEU A 252 -11.29 15.70 0.85
N VAL A 253 -11.33 14.76 -0.08
CA VAL A 253 -12.33 14.70 -1.14
C VAL A 253 -13.10 13.39 -1.12
N ALA A 254 -14.38 13.46 -1.52
CA ALA A 254 -15.18 12.32 -1.95
C ALA A 254 -15.49 12.48 -3.44
N ILE A 255 -15.19 11.46 -4.21
CA ILE A 255 -15.27 11.47 -5.67
C ILE A 255 -16.20 10.34 -6.13
N ASP A 256 -17.09 10.62 -7.05
CA ASP A 256 -17.89 9.57 -7.72
C ASP A 256 -16.96 8.64 -8.51
N VAL A 257 -17.02 7.37 -8.21
CA VAL A 257 -16.10 6.36 -8.73
C VAL A 257 -16.15 6.19 -10.24
N ARG A 258 -17.29 6.49 -10.87
CA ARG A 258 -17.51 6.30 -12.32
C ARG A 258 -17.11 7.53 -13.13
N THR A 259 -17.40 8.73 -12.60
CA THR A 259 -17.23 9.96 -13.35
C THR A 259 -15.96 10.73 -12.99
N GLY A 260 -15.37 10.46 -11.82
CA GLY A 260 -14.26 11.23 -11.28
C GLY A 260 -14.67 12.62 -10.78
N SER A 261 -15.98 12.93 -10.72
CA SER A 261 -16.47 14.20 -10.24
C SER A 261 -16.47 14.26 -8.72
N ARG A 262 -16.00 15.37 -8.13
CA ARG A 262 -16.08 15.58 -6.68
C ARG A 262 -17.54 15.67 -6.24
N ILE A 263 -17.92 14.80 -5.29
CA ILE A 263 -19.23 14.84 -4.61
C ILE A 263 -19.18 15.94 -3.55
N TRP A 264 -18.08 15.99 -2.80
CA TRP A 264 -17.78 17.03 -1.81
C TRP A 264 -16.28 17.10 -1.52
N GLU A 265 -15.87 18.21 -0.92
CA GLU A 265 -14.53 18.44 -0.40
C GLU A 265 -14.56 19.10 0.97
N ARG A 266 -13.51 18.95 1.75
CA ARG A 266 -13.30 19.54 3.07
C ARG A 266 -11.86 19.95 3.26
N ASP A 267 -11.62 21.06 3.96
CA ASP A 267 -10.30 21.56 4.34
C ASP A 267 -9.77 20.75 5.53
N ILE A 268 -9.33 19.53 5.26
CA ILE A 268 -8.77 18.61 6.23
C ILE A 268 -7.60 17.89 5.57
N GLY A 269 -6.39 18.05 6.12
CA GLY A 269 -5.19 17.34 5.68
C GLY A 269 -4.86 16.15 6.57
N SER A 270 -4.33 15.10 5.97
CA SER A 270 -3.83 13.94 6.72
C SER A 270 -2.78 13.17 5.92
N THR A 271 -1.88 12.51 6.62
CA THR A 271 -1.01 11.47 6.08
C THR A 271 -1.54 10.06 6.33
N ASN A 272 -2.61 9.95 7.13
CA ASN A 272 -3.26 8.70 7.45
C ASN A 272 -4.44 8.46 6.51
N GLN A 273 -4.66 7.20 6.20
CA GLN A 273 -5.79 6.74 5.39
C GLN A 273 -7.11 7.09 6.07
N PRO A 274 -8.12 7.61 5.33
CA PRO A 274 -9.47 7.78 5.85
C PRO A 274 -10.08 6.43 6.26
N TRP A 275 -10.84 6.44 7.36
CA TRP A 275 -11.51 5.24 7.86
C TRP A 275 -13.03 5.42 7.83
N GLY A 276 -13.70 4.63 6.99
CA GLY A 276 -15.16 4.61 6.91
C GLY A 276 -15.77 3.59 7.88
N ALA A 277 -16.70 4.03 8.74
CA ALA A 277 -17.48 3.15 9.59
C ALA A 277 -18.96 3.57 9.61
N GLY A 278 -19.82 2.77 9.00
CA GLY A 278 -21.23 3.11 8.79
C GLY A 278 -21.39 4.35 7.91
N ARG A 279 -21.94 5.45 8.48
CA ARG A 279 -22.09 6.75 7.77
C ARG A 279 -21.03 7.79 8.14
N MET A 280 -20.05 7.39 8.93
CA MET A 280 -19.01 8.29 9.44
C MET A 280 -17.70 8.00 8.72
N LEU A 281 -16.94 9.06 8.47
CA LEU A 281 -15.56 9.02 8.00
C LEU A 281 -14.67 9.67 9.07
N PHE A 282 -13.61 8.95 9.47
CA PHE A 282 -12.64 9.34 10.49
C PHE A 282 -11.27 9.57 9.89
#